data_7e996e804b15bcf9f22578e7dd1d24df
#
_entry.id   7e996e804b15bcf9f22578e7dd1d24df
#
_cell.length_a   1.000
_cell.length_b   1.000
_cell.length_c   1.000
_cell.angle_alpha   90.00
_cell.angle_beta   90.00
_cell.angle_gamma   90.00
#
_symmetry.space_group_name_H-M   'P 1'
#
loop_
_entity.id
_entity.type
_entity.pdbx_description
1 polymer ?
#
loop_
_entity_poly.entity_id
_entity_poly.type
_entity_poly.pdbx_seq_one_letter_code
_entity_poly.pdbx_strand_id
1 'polypeptide(L)'
;MILAVLASLALGAPPEDLSAAAEALASGDAHYARRAEGARGGIADPVHVDRAIADYRRALALAPLSYEARLRLLRAFFFRGGFCDMDPREQVKLFEEAKRLAEDSVRLVDADLHRVRGHLRADAARNNAPAAETYLWAAVSWGQWAVFHKLYAAWQSAPARIRDLAQAVIQMEPAIAQAGGYLILGRLHVEAPRIPMLTGWVSREKGIAHLRTGLTLAPDNTALMYFLADALLSVEPSKKEEARALLQRCASAAPRPEYAVEDAHYAEEARERLAGLR
;
A
#
# COMPACT_ATOMS: atom_id res chain seq x y z
N MET A 1 6.33 16.63 -16.19
CA MET A 1 7.80 16.72 -16.12
C MET A 1 8.32 18.13 -15.78
N ILE A 2 7.80 19.21 -16.35
CA ILE A 2 8.28 20.59 -16.12
C ILE A 2 7.91 21.15 -14.75
N LEU A 3 6.78 20.79 -14.14
CA LEU A 3 6.32 21.29 -12.82
C LEU A 3 7.10 20.70 -11.63
N ALA A 4 7.56 19.45 -11.73
CA ALA A 4 8.41 18.82 -10.69
C ALA A 4 9.80 19.49 -10.62
N VAL A 5 10.33 19.91 -11.76
CA VAL A 5 11.61 20.63 -11.86
C VAL A 5 11.52 22.04 -11.24
N LEU A 6 10.37 22.73 -11.40
CA LEU A 6 10.17 24.07 -10.84
C LEU A 6 10.02 24.08 -9.31
N ALA A 7 9.44 23.05 -8.70
CA ALA A 7 9.35 22.94 -7.24
C ALA A 7 10.72 22.69 -6.58
N SER A 8 11.62 21.97 -7.26
CA SER A 8 12.98 21.74 -6.79
C SER A 8 13.91 22.96 -6.92
N LEU A 9 13.70 23.82 -7.93
CA LEU A 9 14.46 25.05 -8.10
C LEU A 9 14.21 26.08 -6.99
N ALA A 10 13.06 26.01 -6.30
CA ALA A 10 12.74 26.89 -5.16
C ALA A 10 13.51 26.57 -3.86
N LEU A 11 14.23 25.44 -3.78
CA LEU A 11 14.89 24.93 -2.58
C LEU A 11 16.42 24.78 -2.69
N GLY A 12 17.02 25.29 -3.76
CA GLY A 12 18.48 25.50 -3.82
C GLY A 12 19.35 24.26 -3.99
N ALA A 13 18.80 23.11 -4.41
CA ALA A 13 19.62 21.96 -4.79
C ALA A 13 20.38 22.25 -6.10
N PRO A 14 21.68 21.91 -6.20
CA PRO A 14 22.44 22.07 -7.43
C PRO A 14 21.80 21.27 -8.59
N PRO A 15 21.84 21.75 -9.84
CA PRO A 15 21.29 21.04 -11.01
C PRO A 15 21.87 19.63 -11.18
N GLU A 16 23.14 19.44 -10.81
CA GLU A 16 23.83 18.15 -10.87
C GLU A 16 23.22 17.12 -9.92
N ASP A 17 22.79 17.53 -8.71
CA ASP A 17 22.13 16.64 -7.75
C ASP A 17 20.76 16.19 -8.26
N LEU A 18 20.05 17.05 -8.97
CA LEU A 18 18.74 16.72 -9.55
C LEU A 18 18.86 15.72 -10.70
N SER A 19 19.91 15.82 -11.54
CA SER A 19 20.19 14.85 -12.60
C SER A 19 20.56 13.51 -11.99
N ALA A 20 21.46 13.49 -11.00
CA ALA A 20 21.86 12.27 -10.31
C ALA A 20 20.69 11.59 -9.54
N ALA A 21 19.78 12.39 -8.98
CA ALA A 21 18.57 11.88 -8.36
C ALA A 21 17.64 11.23 -9.37
N ALA A 22 17.46 11.84 -10.55
CA ALA A 22 16.64 11.28 -11.63
C ALA A 22 17.24 9.99 -12.20
N GLU A 23 18.56 9.92 -12.34
CA GLU A 23 19.26 8.71 -12.77
C GLU A 23 19.09 7.58 -11.74
N ALA A 24 19.26 7.87 -10.45
CA ALA A 24 19.06 6.91 -9.38
C ALA A 24 17.61 6.41 -9.34
N LEU A 25 16.64 7.31 -9.56
CA LEU A 25 15.22 6.95 -9.62
C LEU A 25 14.93 6.01 -10.80
N ALA A 26 15.46 6.33 -11.99
CA ALA A 26 15.30 5.50 -13.19
C ALA A 26 15.97 4.12 -13.03
N SER A 27 17.15 4.05 -12.39
CA SER A 27 17.81 2.79 -12.05
C SER A 27 16.95 1.95 -11.10
N GLY A 28 16.41 2.56 -10.06
CA GLY A 28 15.49 1.92 -9.13
C GLY A 28 14.24 1.39 -9.82
N ASP A 29 13.65 2.16 -10.74
CA ASP A 29 12.49 1.73 -11.54
C ASP A 29 12.82 0.51 -12.42
N ALA A 30 13.98 0.50 -13.06
CA ALA A 30 14.44 -0.63 -13.86
C ALA A 30 14.62 -1.90 -13.01
N HIS A 31 15.18 -1.77 -11.81
CA HIS A 31 15.29 -2.89 -10.86
C HIS A 31 13.92 -3.32 -10.35
N TYR A 32 13.06 -2.40 -9.95
CA TYR A 32 11.71 -2.72 -9.44
C TYR A 32 10.83 -3.42 -10.48
N ALA A 33 10.96 -3.06 -11.75
CA ALA A 33 10.25 -3.73 -12.84
C ALA A 33 10.61 -5.23 -12.94
N ARG A 34 11.81 -5.59 -12.53
CA ARG A 34 12.34 -6.97 -12.53
C ARG A 34 12.11 -7.71 -11.21
N ARG A 35 11.38 -7.16 -10.24
CA ARG A 35 11.18 -7.72 -8.90
C ARG A 35 10.56 -9.12 -8.85
N ALA A 36 9.88 -9.52 -9.93
CA ALA A 36 9.30 -10.86 -10.06
C ALA A 36 10.28 -11.89 -10.66
N GLU A 37 11.45 -11.47 -11.16
CA GLU A 37 12.45 -12.40 -11.69
C GLU A 37 12.98 -13.30 -10.57
N GLY A 38 13.06 -14.59 -10.84
CA GLY A 38 13.49 -15.60 -9.85
C GLY A 38 12.45 -15.94 -8.78
N ALA A 39 11.23 -15.38 -8.87
CA ALA A 39 10.17 -15.70 -7.92
C ALA A 39 9.77 -17.19 -7.99
N ARG A 40 9.42 -17.74 -6.82
CA ARG A 40 8.88 -19.10 -6.67
C ARG A 40 7.47 -19.00 -6.12
N GLY A 41 6.48 -19.05 -7.01
CA GLY A 41 5.10 -18.79 -6.62
C GLY A 41 4.95 -17.38 -6.04
N GLY A 42 4.38 -17.29 -4.86
CA GLY A 42 4.13 -16.04 -4.14
C GLY A 42 5.34 -15.47 -3.37
N ILE A 43 6.55 -16.03 -3.53
CA ILE A 43 7.78 -15.58 -2.85
C ILE A 43 8.78 -15.11 -3.91
N ALA A 44 9.17 -13.83 -3.82
CA ALA A 44 10.13 -13.21 -4.73
C ALA A 44 11.57 -13.36 -4.25
N ASP A 45 12.50 -13.43 -5.21
CA ASP A 45 13.92 -13.23 -4.94
C ASP A 45 14.18 -11.77 -4.56
N PRO A 46 14.85 -11.46 -3.43
CA PRO A 46 15.01 -10.08 -2.97
C PRO A 46 16.02 -9.26 -3.80
N VAL A 47 16.84 -9.87 -4.65
CA VAL A 47 17.98 -9.21 -5.32
C VAL A 47 17.57 -7.93 -6.05
N HIS A 48 16.50 -7.98 -6.84
CA HIS A 48 16.08 -6.81 -7.62
C HIS A 48 15.39 -5.76 -6.76
N VAL A 49 14.52 -6.14 -5.82
CA VAL A 49 13.88 -5.17 -4.94
C VAL A 49 14.86 -4.52 -3.97
N ASP A 50 15.89 -5.24 -3.50
CA ASP A 50 16.93 -4.67 -2.63
C ASP A 50 17.78 -3.63 -3.38
N ARG A 51 18.09 -3.87 -4.66
CA ARG A 51 18.74 -2.86 -5.52
C ARG A 51 17.84 -1.65 -5.76
N ALA A 52 16.57 -1.86 -6.05
CA ALA A 52 15.61 -0.77 -6.20
C ALA A 52 15.53 0.09 -4.94
N ILE A 53 15.47 -0.52 -3.75
CA ILE A 53 15.46 0.18 -2.46
C ILE A 53 16.74 1.02 -2.28
N ALA A 54 17.91 0.48 -2.63
CA ALA A 54 19.18 1.21 -2.54
C ALA A 54 19.19 2.44 -3.46
N ASP A 55 18.72 2.28 -4.71
CA ASP A 55 18.64 3.36 -5.68
C ASP A 55 17.63 4.43 -5.28
N TYR A 56 16.45 4.05 -4.78
CA TYR A 56 15.44 5.00 -4.31
C TYR A 56 15.89 5.76 -3.06
N ARG A 57 16.63 5.10 -2.15
CA ARG A 57 17.25 5.79 -1.00
C ARG A 57 18.28 6.82 -1.48
N ARG A 58 19.09 6.46 -2.49
CA ARG A 58 20.05 7.41 -3.10
C ARG A 58 19.32 8.58 -3.76
N ALA A 59 18.27 8.32 -4.54
CA ALA A 59 17.46 9.37 -5.15
C ALA A 59 16.86 10.31 -4.09
N LEU A 60 16.33 9.76 -3.00
CA LEU A 60 15.76 10.52 -1.90
C LEU A 60 16.80 11.34 -1.13
N ALA A 61 18.03 10.83 -0.98
CA ALA A 61 19.13 11.56 -0.34
C ALA A 61 19.55 12.79 -1.18
N LEU A 62 19.56 12.66 -2.52
CA LEU A 62 19.87 13.74 -3.46
C LEU A 62 18.71 14.72 -3.63
N ALA A 63 17.46 14.26 -3.53
CA ALA A 63 16.26 15.07 -3.66
C ALA A 63 15.27 14.76 -2.52
N PRO A 64 15.50 15.29 -1.30
CA PRO A 64 14.73 14.94 -0.10
C PRO A 64 13.24 15.25 -0.15
N LEU A 65 12.81 16.15 -1.03
CA LEU A 65 11.41 16.52 -1.23
C LEU A 65 10.74 15.82 -2.40
N SER A 66 11.43 14.89 -3.08
CA SER A 66 10.86 14.12 -4.20
C SER A 66 9.74 13.20 -3.73
N TYR A 67 8.50 13.50 -4.12
CA TYR A 67 7.36 12.62 -3.92
C TYR A 67 7.57 11.27 -4.62
N GLU A 68 8.09 11.30 -5.83
CA GLU A 68 8.33 10.09 -6.62
C GLU A 68 9.27 9.12 -5.90
N ALA A 69 10.41 9.60 -5.41
CA ALA A 69 11.37 8.77 -4.68
C ALA A 69 10.75 8.19 -3.39
N ARG A 70 9.98 9.01 -2.66
CA ARG A 70 9.28 8.56 -1.45
C ARG A 70 8.26 7.47 -1.73
N LEU A 71 7.40 7.67 -2.71
CA LEU A 71 6.34 6.72 -3.07
C LEU A 71 6.90 5.40 -3.57
N ARG A 72 7.92 5.45 -4.45
CA ARG A 72 8.60 4.26 -4.95
C ARG A 72 9.30 3.48 -3.84
N LEU A 73 9.93 4.18 -2.91
CA LEU A 73 10.59 3.56 -1.76
C LEU A 73 9.57 2.88 -0.81
N LEU A 74 8.45 3.53 -0.50
CA LEU A 74 7.37 2.95 0.31
C LEU A 74 6.78 1.70 -0.34
N ARG A 75 6.55 1.74 -1.65
CA ARG A 75 6.07 0.58 -2.42
C ARG A 75 7.10 -0.56 -2.43
N ALA A 76 8.38 -0.24 -2.56
CA ALA A 76 9.45 -1.23 -2.53
C ALA A 76 9.60 -1.86 -1.14
N PHE A 77 9.47 -1.10 -0.06
CA PHE A 77 9.45 -1.63 1.31
C PHE A 77 8.29 -2.60 1.53
N PHE A 78 7.09 -2.23 1.08
CA PHE A 78 5.93 -3.13 1.15
C PHE A 78 6.19 -4.44 0.43
N PHE A 79 6.68 -4.38 -0.82
CA PHE A 79 6.98 -5.59 -1.59
C PHE A 79 8.07 -6.44 -0.93
N ARG A 80 9.18 -5.81 -0.50
CA ARG A 80 10.30 -6.50 0.14
C ARG A 80 9.90 -7.20 1.44
N GLY A 81 9.13 -6.52 2.27
CA GLY A 81 8.70 -7.07 3.56
C GLY A 81 7.49 -8.01 3.47
N GLY A 82 6.67 -7.91 2.40
CA GLY A 82 5.44 -8.69 2.27
C GLY A 82 5.58 -9.94 1.38
N PHE A 83 6.53 -9.94 0.44
CA PHE A 83 6.60 -10.98 -0.60
C PHE A 83 7.99 -11.58 -0.82
N CYS A 84 8.97 -11.28 0.03
CA CYS A 84 10.28 -11.92 0.01
C CYS A 84 10.58 -12.53 1.36
N ASP A 85 11.37 -13.59 1.37
CA ASP A 85 11.90 -14.13 2.62
C ASP A 85 12.79 -13.10 3.31
N MET A 86 12.57 -12.92 4.62
CA MET A 86 13.30 -11.96 5.44
C MET A 86 13.36 -12.41 6.90
N ASP A 87 14.48 -12.12 7.56
CA ASP A 87 14.56 -12.29 9.01
C ASP A 87 13.49 -11.41 9.71
N PRO A 88 12.73 -11.95 10.67
CA PRO A 88 11.65 -11.20 11.32
C PRO A 88 12.10 -9.89 11.98
N ARG A 89 13.32 -9.83 12.51
CA ARG A 89 13.86 -8.62 13.14
C ARG A 89 14.18 -7.54 12.10
N GLU A 90 14.65 -7.96 10.94
CA GLU A 90 14.91 -7.06 9.81
C GLU A 90 13.57 -6.56 9.20
N GLN A 91 12.58 -7.44 9.12
CA GLN A 91 11.24 -7.06 8.67
C GLN A 91 10.60 -5.99 9.58
N VAL A 92 10.74 -6.12 10.90
CA VAL A 92 10.29 -5.11 11.86
C VAL A 92 10.98 -3.76 11.59
N LYS A 93 12.33 -3.76 11.45
CA LYS A 93 13.10 -2.52 11.16
C LYS A 93 12.66 -1.87 9.84
N LEU A 94 12.45 -2.69 8.81
CA LEU A 94 11.99 -2.23 7.50
C LEU A 94 10.64 -1.49 7.61
N PHE A 95 9.68 -2.07 8.32
CA PHE A 95 8.36 -1.45 8.48
C PHE A 95 8.37 -0.26 9.46
N GLU A 96 9.29 -0.20 10.41
CA GLU A 96 9.53 1.02 11.20
C GLU A 96 10.08 2.15 10.33
N GLU A 97 11.02 1.86 9.42
CA GLU A 97 11.53 2.84 8.45
C GLU A 97 10.42 3.30 7.49
N ALA A 98 9.65 2.36 6.95
CA ALA A 98 8.52 2.65 6.09
C ALA A 98 7.48 3.57 6.76
N LYS A 99 7.13 3.29 8.02
CA LYS A 99 6.21 4.14 8.80
C LYS A 99 6.75 5.56 8.97
N ARG A 100 8.03 5.73 9.33
CA ARG A 100 8.64 7.07 9.48
C ARG A 100 8.63 7.84 8.15
N LEU A 101 9.05 7.19 7.06
CA LEU A 101 9.03 7.81 5.73
C LEU A 101 7.60 8.18 5.31
N ALA A 102 6.63 7.33 5.61
CA ALA A 102 5.22 7.60 5.33
C ALA A 102 4.69 8.81 6.08
N GLU A 103 5.00 8.93 7.38
CA GLU A 103 4.62 10.09 8.20
C GLU A 103 5.21 11.40 7.67
N ASP A 104 6.49 11.37 7.29
CA ASP A 104 7.17 12.52 6.68
C ASP A 104 6.55 12.89 5.34
N SER A 105 6.16 11.88 4.55
CA SER A 105 5.53 12.09 3.24
C SER A 105 4.14 12.69 3.37
N VAL A 106 3.34 12.25 4.34
CA VAL A 106 2.02 12.84 4.64
C VAL A 106 2.18 14.29 5.08
N ARG A 107 3.13 14.59 5.99
CA ARG A 107 3.36 15.99 6.41
C ARG A 107 3.73 16.90 5.23
N LEU A 108 4.54 16.41 4.31
CA LEU A 108 4.94 17.15 3.12
C LEU A 108 3.73 17.42 2.20
N VAL A 109 2.92 16.40 1.92
CA VAL A 109 1.70 16.52 1.11
C VAL A 109 0.70 17.47 1.76
N ASP A 110 0.45 17.33 3.05
CA ASP A 110 -0.50 18.19 3.78
C ASP A 110 -0.06 19.65 3.75
N ALA A 111 1.23 19.91 3.93
CA ALA A 111 1.76 21.28 3.83
C ALA A 111 1.56 21.89 2.42
N ASP A 112 1.77 21.09 1.37
CA ASP A 112 1.56 21.54 0.00
C ASP A 112 0.07 21.73 -0.34
N LEU A 113 -0.81 20.84 0.12
CA LEU A 113 -2.25 20.99 -0.05
C LEU A 113 -2.79 22.23 0.68
N HIS A 114 -2.29 22.54 1.86
CA HIS A 114 -2.65 23.78 2.57
C HIS A 114 -2.19 25.02 1.82
N ARG A 115 -0.99 25.02 1.25
CA ARG A 115 -0.44 26.12 0.45
C ARG A 115 -1.27 26.37 -0.81
N VAL A 116 -1.66 25.30 -1.51
CA VAL A 116 -2.48 25.39 -2.73
C VAL A 116 -3.91 25.86 -2.43
N ARG A 117 -4.53 25.38 -1.37
CA ARG A 117 -5.89 25.83 -0.94
C ARG A 117 -5.95 27.31 -0.61
N GLY A 118 -4.83 27.91 -0.17
CA GLY A 118 -4.71 29.36 0.07
C GLY A 118 -4.67 30.22 -1.21
N HIS A 119 -4.29 29.65 -2.35
CA HIS A 119 -4.03 30.43 -3.57
C HIS A 119 -4.86 30.03 -4.81
N LEU A 120 -5.35 28.80 -4.94
CA LEU A 120 -5.99 28.31 -6.19
C LEU A 120 -7.13 27.34 -5.90
N ARG A 121 -8.37 27.81 -5.94
CA ARG A 121 -9.58 26.97 -5.79
C ARG A 121 -9.88 26.05 -6.98
N ALA A 122 -9.31 26.28 -8.16
CA ALA A 122 -9.73 25.62 -9.40
C ALA A 122 -8.80 24.49 -9.89
N ASP A 123 -7.49 24.54 -9.58
CA ASP A 123 -6.52 23.56 -10.12
C ASP A 123 -6.12 22.47 -9.11
N ALA A 124 -6.46 22.62 -7.85
CA ALA A 124 -6.16 21.66 -6.80
C ALA A 124 -6.85 20.28 -7.02
N ALA A 125 -7.96 20.26 -7.73
CA ALA A 125 -8.67 19.01 -8.05
C ALA A 125 -7.97 18.15 -9.12
N ARG A 126 -7.07 18.74 -9.91
CA ARG A 126 -6.39 18.03 -11.02
C ARG A 126 -5.09 17.33 -10.62
N ASN A 127 -4.55 17.61 -9.42
CA ASN A 127 -3.29 17.04 -8.93
C ASN A 127 -3.47 16.17 -7.68
N ASN A 128 -4.62 15.50 -7.54
CA ASN A 128 -4.89 14.66 -6.37
C ASN A 128 -4.13 13.33 -6.38
N ALA A 129 -3.64 12.86 -7.54
CA ALA A 129 -2.98 11.56 -7.63
C ALA A 129 -1.75 11.39 -6.72
N PRO A 130 -0.79 12.34 -6.63
CA PRO A 130 0.32 12.23 -5.69
C PRO A 130 -0.13 12.20 -4.22
N ALA A 131 -1.19 12.95 -3.87
CA ALA A 131 -1.73 12.97 -2.52
C ALA A 131 -2.45 11.66 -2.19
N ALA A 132 -3.31 11.19 -3.07
CA ALA A 132 -4.02 9.92 -2.91
C ALA A 132 -3.05 8.74 -2.78
N GLU A 133 -2.01 8.69 -3.63
CA GLU A 133 -0.99 7.65 -3.56
C GLU A 133 -0.15 7.74 -2.28
N THR A 134 0.20 8.94 -1.83
CA THR A 134 0.92 9.14 -0.57
C THR A 134 0.10 8.65 0.62
N TYR A 135 -1.18 9.00 0.69
CA TYR A 135 -2.05 8.52 1.77
C TYR A 135 -2.28 7.01 1.71
N LEU A 136 -2.37 6.44 0.51
CA LEU A 136 -2.47 4.99 0.33
C LEU A 136 -1.26 4.27 0.93
N TRP A 137 -0.05 4.64 0.49
CA TRP A 137 1.18 4.00 0.97
C TRP A 137 1.46 4.30 2.44
N ALA A 138 1.01 5.44 2.95
CA ALA A 138 1.05 5.73 4.38
C ALA A 138 0.12 4.79 5.17
N ALA A 139 -1.11 4.58 4.71
CA ALA A 139 -2.04 3.65 5.35
C ALA A 139 -1.49 2.20 5.34
N VAL A 140 -0.91 1.76 4.21
CA VAL A 140 -0.23 0.46 4.09
C VAL A 140 0.92 0.35 5.09
N SER A 141 1.81 1.34 5.15
CA SER A 141 2.97 1.33 6.04
C SER A 141 2.58 1.30 7.52
N TRP A 142 1.55 2.05 7.91
CA TRP A 142 0.99 1.99 9.26
C TRP A 142 0.38 0.62 9.56
N GLY A 143 -0.31 0.01 8.58
CA GLY A 143 -0.89 -1.33 8.72
C GLY A 143 0.18 -2.39 8.94
N GLN A 144 1.20 -2.43 8.10
CA GLN A 144 2.31 -3.38 8.22
C GLN A 144 3.06 -3.23 9.54
N TRP A 145 3.37 -2.00 9.95
CA TRP A 145 3.99 -1.75 11.25
C TRP A 145 3.11 -2.21 12.42
N ALA A 146 1.80 -2.00 12.36
CA ALA A 146 0.86 -2.35 13.42
C ALA A 146 0.76 -3.87 13.64
N VAL A 147 1.00 -4.69 12.63
CA VAL A 147 1.03 -6.17 12.76
C VAL A 147 2.06 -6.62 13.79
N PHE A 148 3.23 -5.98 13.81
CA PHE A 148 4.32 -6.31 14.72
C PHE A 148 4.24 -5.59 16.08
N HIS A 149 3.44 -4.52 16.18
CA HIS A 149 3.39 -3.64 17.37
C HIS A 149 1.96 -3.51 17.94
N LYS A 150 1.20 -4.61 17.98
CA LYS A 150 -0.26 -4.62 18.25
C LYS A 150 -0.72 -3.71 19.40
N LEU A 151 -0.12 -3.84 20.58
CA LEU A 151 -0.50 -3.03 21.75
C LEU A 151 -0.06 -1.57 21.60
N TYR A 152 1.16 -1.36 21.12
CA TYR A 152 1.72 -0.02 20.92
C TYR A 152 1.01 0.72 19.77
N ALA A 153 0.61 0.00 18.72
CA ALA A 153 -0.15 0.54 17.62
C ALA A 153 -1.55 1.04 18.05
N ALA A 154 -2.21 0.32 18.96
CA ALA A 154 -3.47 0.75 19.54
C ALA A 154 -3.29 2.06 20.34
N TRP A 155 -2.23 2.15 21.14
CA TRP A 155 -1.90 3.35 21.90
C TRP A 155 -1.55 4.54 21.00
N GLN A 156 -0.87 4.34 19.87
CA GLN A 156 -0.60 5.37 18.88
C GLN A 156 -1.78 5.70 17.96
N SER A 157 -2.96 5.16 18.24
CA SER A 157 -4.18 5.36 17.43
C SER A 157 -4.01 4.93 15.96
N ALA A 158 -3.16 3.93 15.70
CA ALA A 158 -2.90 3.43 14.33
C ALA A 158 -4.17 3.07 13.57
N PRO A 159 -5.18 2.37 14.15
CA PRO A 159 -6.42 2.07 13.44
C PRO A 159 -7.16 3.32 12.95
N ALA A 160 -7.21 4.39 13.76
CA ALA A 160 -7.85 5.64 13.36
C ALA A 160 -7.07 6.32 12.23
N ARG A 161 -5.73 6.36 12.32
CA ARG A 161 -4.88 6.92 11.24
C ARG A 161 -5.04 6.17 9.93
N ILE A 162 -5.01 4.83 9.97
CA ILE A 162 -5.22 3.99 8.78
C ILE A 162 -6.60 4.26 8.18
N ARG A 163 -7.64 4.33 9.00
CA ARG A 163 -9.00 4.66 8.55
C ARG A 163 -9.04 6.01 7.85
N ASP A 164 -8.53 7.05 8.49
CA ASP A 164 -8.64 8.43 8.00
C ASP A 164 -7.86 8.60 6.67
N LEU A 165 -6.66 8.01 6.57
CA LEU A 165 -5.87 7.97 5.33
C LEU A 165 -6.61 7.21 4.21
N ALA A 166 -7.12 6.02 4.50
CA ALA A 166 -7.82 5.21 3.49
C ALA A 166 -9.14 5.86 3.04
N GLN A 167 -9.86 6.55 3.94
CA GLN A 167 -11.03 7.34 3.57
C GLN A 167 -10.67 8.52 2.67
N ALA A 168 -9.57 9.22 2.94
CA ALA A 168 -9.08 10.29 2.08
C ALA A 168 -8.73 9.76 0.68
N VAL A 169 -8.08 8.60 0.59
CA VAL A 169 -7.80 7.91 -0.69
C VAL A 169 -9.09 7.68 -1.47
N ILE A 170 -10.10 7.09 -0.85
CA ILE A 170 -11.39 6.79 -1.51
C ILE A 170 -12.08 8.06 -1.99
N GLN A 171 -12.01 9.15 -1.21
CA GLN A 171 -12.61 10.43 -1.58
C GLN A 171 -11.90 11.10 -2.75
N MET A 172 -10.58 10.93 -2.85
CA MET A 172 -9.77 11.52 -3.91
C MET A 172 -9.80 10.68 -5.18
N GLU A 173 -9.51 9.39 -5.06
CA GLU A 173 -9.35 8.48 -6.19
C GLU A 173 -9.73 7.03 -5.80
N PRO A 174 -11.02 6.67 -5.85
CA PRO A 174 -11.51 5.39 -5.35
C PRO A 174 -10.93 4.15 -6.03
N ALA A 175 -10.48 4.27 -7.29
CA ALA A 175 -9.93 3.16 -8.08
C ALA A 175 -8.40 3.03 -7.99
N ILE A 176 -7.70 3.97 -7.35
CA ILE A 176 -6.23 3.97 -7.28
C ILE A 176 -5.71 2.64 -6.72
N ALA A 177 -4.60 2.18 -7.29
CA ALA A 177 -3.94 0.94 -6.89
C ALA A 177 -4.91 -0.24 -6.76
N GLN A 178 -5.76 -0.44 -7.77
CA GLN A 178 -6.74 -1.52 -7.80
C GLN A 178 -7.70 -1.48 -6.61
N ALA A 179 -8.29 -0.29 -6.36
CA ALA A 179 -9.18 -0.04 -5.23
C ALA A 179 -8.53 -0.26 -3.85
N GLY A 180 -7.25 0.11 -3.72
CA GLY A 180 -6.44 -0.11 -2.50
C GLY A 180 -7.03 0.51 -1.24
N GLY A 181 -7.67 1.70 -1.33
CA GLY A 181 -8.34 2.32 -0.20
C GLY A 181 -9.47 1.46 0.38
N TYR A 182 -10.26 0.82 -0.48
CA TYR A 182 -11.31 -0.12 -0.07
C TYR A 182 -10.74 -1.41 0.52
N LEU A 183 -9.67 -1.94 -0.03
CA LEU A 183 -8.97 -3.09 0.52
C LEU A 183 -8.49 -2.81 1.95
N ILE A 184 -7.85 -1.66 2.17
CA ILE A 184 -7.33 -1.26 3.48
C ILE A 184 -8.47 -1.09 4.49
N LEU A 185 -9.54 -0.36 4.15
CA LEU A 185 -10.68 -0.20 5.06
C LEU A 185 -11.40 -1.51 5.34
N GLY A 186 -11.56 -2.34 4.32
CA GLY A 186 -12.16 -3.65 4.46
C GLY A 186 -11.42 -4.51 5.49
N ARG A 187 -10.12 -4.67 5.31
CA ARG A 187 -9.25 -5.40 6.24
C ARG A 187 -9.26 -4.81 7.63
N LEU A 188 -9.11 -3.48 7.73
CA LEU A 188 -9.12 -2.79 9.02
C LEU A 188 -10.40 -3.08 9.82
N HIS A 189 -11.55 -3.03 9.18
CA HIS A 189 -12.83 -3.28 9.82
C HIS A 189 -13.05 -4.75 10.20
N VAL A 190 -12.46 -5.70 9.47
CA VAL A 190 -12.56 -7.13 9.75
C VAL A 190 -11.55 -7.58 10.81
N GLU A 191 -10.31 -7.11 10.71
CA GLU A 191 -9.17 -7.61 11.50
C GLU A 191 -8.93 -6.86 12.81
N ALA A 192 -9.25 -5.55 12.86
CA ALA A 192 -8.99 -4.78 14.08
C ALA A 192 -9.93 -5.17 15.21
N PRO A 193 -9.40 -5.34 16.44
CA PRO A 193 -10.23 -5.64 17.60
C PRO A 193 -11.14 -4.44 17.93
N ARG A 194 -12.40 -4.73 18.30
CA ARG A 194 -13.34 -3.71 18.74
C ARG A 194 -13.10 -3.36 20.20
N ILE A 195 -12.38 -2.28 20.45
CA ILE A 195 -12.08 -1.78 21.81
C ILE A 195 -12.91 -0.51 22.06
N PRO A 196 -13.75 -0.47 23.12
CA PRO A 196 -14.50 0.73 23.47
C PRO A 196 -13.58 1.96 23.53
N MET A 197 -14.07 3.11 23.08
CA MET A 197 -13.38 4.40 23.01
C MET A 197 -12.17 4.48 22.03
N LEU A 198 -11.55 3.37 21.64
CA LEU A 198 -10.41 3.36 20.69
C LEU A 198 -10.85 2.93 19.29
N THR A 199 -11.40 1.74 19.17
CA THR A 199 -11.84 1.12 17.91
C THR A 199 -13.30 0.70 17.92
N GLY A 200 -14.12 1.30 18.80
CA GLY A 200 -15.55 0.99 18.91
C GLY A 200 -16.36 1.19 17.62
N TRP A 201 -15.82 1.98 16.70
CA TRP A 201 -16.37 2.24 15.36
C TRP A 201 -16.12 1.10 14.34
N VAL A 202 -15.25 0.13 14.65
CA VAL A 202 -14.97 -1.03 13.80
C VAL A 202 -16.24 -1.88 13.66
N SER A 203 -16.56 -2.31 12.45
CA SER A 203 -17.68 -3.19 12.12
C SER A 203 -17.29 -4.13 11.00
N ARG A 204 -17.36 -5.43 11.26
CA ARG A 204 -17.04 -6.46 10.28
C ARG A 204 -17.95 -6.42 9.07
N GLU A 205 -19.22 -6.06 9.25
CA GLU A 205 -20.20 -5.88 8.17
C GLU A 205 -19.77 -4.72 7.24
N LYS A 206 -19.30 -3.59 7.81
CA LYS A 206 -18.72 -2.50 7.01
C LYS A 206 -17.45 -2.97 6.29
N GLY A 207 -16.64 -3.80 6.91
CA GLY A 207 -15.46 -4.39 6.27
C GLY A 207 -15.82 -5.18 5.03
N ILE A 208 -16.79 -6.08 5.13
CA ILE A 208 -17.32 -6.84 3.98
C ILE A 208 -17.87 -5.90 2.90
N ALA A 209 -18.61 -4.87 3.28
CA ALA A 209 -19.16 -3.90 2.33
C ALA A 209 -18.03 -3.17 1.56
N HIS A 210 -16.97 -2.73 2.24
CA HIS A 210 -15.82 -2.11 1.59
C HIS A 210 -15.10 -3.08 0.64
N LEU A 211 -14.86 -4.32 1.06
CA LEU A 211 -14.22 -5.33 0.20
C LEU A 211 -15.06 -5.63 -1.05
N ARG A 212 -16.39 -5.71 -0.92
CA ARG A 212 -17.30 -5.88 -2.08
C ARG A 212 -17.22 -4.71 -3.04
N THR A 213 -17.26 -3.47 -2.52
CA THR A 213 -17.13 -2.26 -3.34
C THR A 213 -15.77 -2.25 -4.05
N GLY A 214 -14.68 -2.56 -3.33
CA GLY A 214 -13.35 -2.67 -3.93
C GLY A 214 -13.30 -3.70 -5.06
N LEU A 215 -13.89 -4.89 -4.84
CA LEU A 215 -13.93 -5.94 -5.85
C LEU A 215 -14.80 -5.59 -7.07
N THR A 216 -15.81 -4.73 -6.90
CA THR A 216 -16.60 -4.19 -8.02
C THR A 216 -15.76 -3.24 -8.88
N LEU A 217 -14.90 -2.42 -8.26
CA LEU A 217 -14.01 -1.47 -8.96
C LEU A 217 -12.79 -2.17 -9.58
N ALA A 218 -12.30 -3.22 -8.96
CA ALA A 218 -11.12 -3.97 -9.38
C ALA A 218 -11.42 -5.49 -9.37
N PRO A 219 -12.21 -5.97 -10.34
CA PRO A 219 -12.74 -7.34 -10.33
C PRO A 219 -11.65 -8.42 -10.42
N ASP A 220 -10.47 -8.11 -10.93
CA ASP A 220 -9.36 -9.06 -11.08
C ASP A 220 -8.32 -8.96 -9.95
N ASN A 221 -8.60 -8.18 -8.90
CA ASN A 221 -7.71 -8.06 -7.74
C ASN A 221 -7.82 -9.30 -6.84
N THR A 222 -6.80 -10.16 -6.88
CA THR A 222 -6.74 -11.42 -6.11
C THR A 222 -6.74 -11.17 -4.60
N ALA A 223 -6.11 -10.10 -4.12
CA ALA A 223 -6.15 -9.74 -2.70
C ALA A 223 -7.58 -9.43 -2.23
N LEU A 224 -8.36 -8.67 -3.02
CA LEU A 224 -9.76 -8.38 -2.70
C LEU A 224 -10.62 -9.65 -2.71
N MET A 225 -10.40 -10.57 -3.65
CA MET A 225 -11.10 -11.86 -3.68
C MET A 225 -10.80 -12.66 -2.41
N TYR A 226 -9.53 -12.78 -2.06
CA TYR A 226 -9.08 -13.53 -0.90
C TYR A 226 -9.62 -12.95 0.41
N PHE A 227 -9.41 -11.65 0.67
CA PHE A 227 -9.85 -11.03 1.93
C PHE A 227 -11.37 -10.94 2.06
N LEU A 228 -12.11 -10.79 0.95
CA LEU A 228 -13.57 -10.86 1.00
C LEU A 228 -14.03 -12.26 1.35
N ALA A 229 -13.44 -13.28 0.76
CA ALA A 229 -13.79 -14.68 1.06
C ALA A 229 -13.49 -15.02 2.52
N ASP A 230 -12.32 -14.65 3.04
CA ASP A 230 -11.94 -14.89 4.43
C ASP A 230 -12.86 -14.15 5.41
N ALA A 231 -13.20 -12.89 5.10
CA ALA A 231 -14.17 -12.12 5.88
C ALA A 231 -15.55 -12.78 5.91
N LEU A 232 -16.05 -13.26 4.78
CA LEU A 232 -17.33 -13.96 4.70
C LEU A 232 -17.32 -15.24 5.55
N LEU A 233 -16.27 -16.04 5.47
CA LEU A 233 -16.14 -17.27 6.26
C LEU A 233 -16.12 -17.01 7.76
N SER A 234 -15.52 -15.89 8.18
CA SER A 234 -15.38 -15.58 9.61
C SER A 234 -16.58 -14.84 10.21
N VAL A 235 -17.36 -14.10 9.39
CA VAL A 235 -18.42 -13.21 9.86
C VAL A 235 -19.82 -13.71 9.48
N GLU A 236 -19.97 -14.26 8.27
CA GLU A 236 -21.24 -14.70 7.69
C GLU A 236 -21.16 -16.18 7.26
N PRO A 237 -21.19 -17.16 8.17
CA PRO A 237 -21.07 -18.59 7.82
C PRO A 237 -22.09 -19.10 6.80
N SER A 238 -23.26 -18.44 6.71
CA SER A 238 -24.29 -18.73 5.69
C SER A 238 -23.82 -18.41 4.26
N LYS A 239 -22.75 -17.62 4.09
CA LYS A 239 -22.15 -17.25 2.81
C LYS A 239 -20.97 -18.15 2.41
N LYS A 240 -20.85 -19.35 3.00
CA LYS A 240 -19.75 -20.29 2.74
C LYS A 240 -19.57 -20.60 1.25
N GLU A 241 -20.66 -20.76 0.50
CA GLU A 241 -20.57 -21.06 -0.93
C GLU A 241 -20.10 -19.85 -1.76
N GLU A 242 -20.50 -18.65 -1.40
CA GLU A 242 -19.99 -17.42 -2.01
C GLU A 242 -18.49 -17.26 -1.75
N ALA A 243 -18.05 -17.47 -0.50
CA ALA A 243 -16.65 -17.44 -0.13
C ALA A 243 -15.83 -18.49 -0.88
N ARG A 244 -16.36 -19.71 -1.00
CA ARG A 244 -15.75 -20.80 -1.78
C ARG A 244 -15.56 -20.39 -3.25
N ALA A 245 -16.58 -19.82 -3.88
CA ALA A 245 -16.51 -19.36 -5.27
C ALA A 245 -15.44 -18.27 -5.46
N LEU A 246 -15.33 -17.32 -4.53
CA LEU A 246 -14.28 -16.30 -4.54
C LEU A 246 -12.88 -16.89 -4.41
N LEU A 247 -12.68 -17.84 -3.49
CA LEU A 247 -11.40 -18.52 -3.33
C LEU A 247 -11.04 -19.34 -4.58
N GLN A 248 -11.99 -20.04 -5.19
CA GLN A 248 -11.76 -20.78 -6.45
C GLN A 248 -11.34 -19.84 -7.57
N ARG A 249 -12.02 -18.69 -7.69
CA ARG A 249 -11.67 -17.66 -8.67
C ARG A 249 -10.27 -17.09 -8.41
N CYS A 250 -9.93 -16.78 -7.15
CA CYS A 250 -8.61 -16.32 -6.76
C CYS A 250 -7.52 -17.36 -7.07
N ALA A 251 -7.75 -18.64 -6.68
CA ALA A 251 -6.82 -19.74 -6.87
C ALA A 251 -6.52 -20.06 -8.34
N SER A 252 -7.45 -19.76 -9.24
CA SER A 252 -7.36 -20.01 -10.69
C SER A 252 -7.07 -18.76 -11.51
N ALA A 253 -6.96 -17.59 -10.90
CA ALA A 253 -6.67 -16.34 -11.59
C ALA A 253 -5.29 -16.39 -12.26
N ALA A 254 -5.21 -15.96 -13.52
CA ALA A 254 -3.94 -15.75 -14.18
C ALA A 254 -3.24 -14.54 -13.52
N PRO A 255 -1.97 -14.66 -13.12
CA PRO A 255 -1.25 -13.55 -12.52
C PRO A 255 -1.14 -12.37 -13.48
N ARG A 256 -1.48 -11.18 -13.01
CA ARG A 256 -1.32 -9.94 -13.78
C ARG A 256 0.16 -9.59 -13.87
N PRO A 257 0.70 -9.18 -15.02
CA PRO A 257 2.14 -8.93 -15.19
C PRO A 257 2.73 -7.98 -14.13
N GLU A 258 1.98 -6.93 -13.77
CA GLU A 258 2.42 -5.93 -12.79
C GLU A 258 2.35 -6.41 -11.33
N TYR A 259 1.59 -7.48 -11.07
CA TYR A 259 1.32 -8.04 -9.74
C TYR A 259 1.59 -9.54 -9.68
N ALA A 260 2.52 -10.03 -10.51
CA ALA A 260 2.71 -11.46 -10.72
C ALA A 260 3.00 -12.22 -9.42
N VAL A 261 3.81 -11.67 -8.53
CA VAL A 261 4.15 -12.29 -7.24
C VAL A 261 2.99 -12.17 -6.26
N GLU A 262 2.41 -10.97 -6.16
CA GLU A 262 1.29 -10.70 -5.28
C GLU A 262 0.07 -11.59 -5.63
N ASP A 263 -0.23 -11.71 -6.93
CA ASP A 263 -1.33 -12.56 -7.41
C ASP A 263 -1.04 -14.05 -7.15
N ALA A 264 0.20 -14.50 -7.37
CA ALA A 264 0.60 -15.87 -7.06
C ALA A 264 0.48 -16.17 -5.55
N HIS A 265 0.90 -15.21 -4.70
CA HIS A 265 0.77 -15.33 -3.24
C HIS A 265 -0.69 -15.54 -2.81
N TYR A 266 -1.59 -14.66 -3.23
CA TYR A 266 -3.00 -14.81 -2.86
C TYR A 266 -3.67 -16.02 -3.50
N ALA A 267 -3.23 -16.48 -4.67
CA ALA A 267 -3.70 -17.72 -5.27
C ALA A 267 -3.27 -18.95 -4.45
N GLU A 268 -2.07 -18.95 -3.89
CA GLU A 268 -1.58 -20.00 -2.97
C GLU A 268 -2.37 -20.00 -1.67
N GLU A 269 -2.51 -18.85 -1.02
CA GLU A 269 -3.34 -18.67 0.18
C GLU A 269 -4.79 -19.15 -0.03
N ALA A 270 -5.35 -18.84 -1.20
CA ALA A 270 -6.70 -19.28 -1.55
C ALA A 270 -6.81 -20.82 -1.70
N ARG A 271 -5.79 -21.48 -2.27
CA ARG A 271 -5.74 -22.94 -2.38
C ARG A 271 -5.66 -23.60 -0.99
N GLU A 272 -4.82 -23.08 -0.11
CA GLU A 272 -4.70 -23.56 1.27
C GLU A 272 -6.01 -23.37 2.02
N ARG A 273 -6.64 -22.20 1.88
CA ARG A 273 -7.93 -21.92 2.53
C ARG A 273 -9.04 -22.84 2.03
N LEU A 274 -9.08 -23.14 0.73
CA LEU A 274 -10.02 -24.11 0.13
C LEU A 274 -9.81 -25.54 0.66
N ALA A 275 -8.57 -25.97 0.83
CA ALA A 275 -8.26 -27.27 1.37
C ALA A 275 -8.80 -27.43 2.80
N GLY A 276 -8.78 -26.37 3.61
CA GLY A 276 -9.34 -26.35 4.96
C GLY A 276 -10.87 -26.25 5.04
N LEU A 277 -11.57 -26.03 3.91
CA LEU A 277 -13.04 -25.93 3.87
C LEU A 277 -13.74 -27.27 3.54
N ARG A 278 -12.98 -28.35 3.36
CA ARG A 278 -13.50 -29.70 3.05
C ARG A 278 -14.26 -30.32 4.22
#